data_db98753d09ec431068b8438728e9c9ac
#
_entry.id   db98753d09ec431068b8438728e9c9ac
#
_cell.length_a   1.000
_cell.length_b   1.000
_cell.length_c   1.000
_cell.angle_alpha   90.00
_cell.angle_beta   90.00
_cell.angle_gamma   90.00
#
_symmetry.space_group_name_H-M   'P 1'
#
loop_
_entity.id
_entity.type
_entity.pdbx_description
1 polymer ?
#
loop_
_entity_poly.entity_id
_entity_poly.type
_entity_poly.pdbx_seq_one_letter_code
_entity_poly.pdbx_strand_id
1 'polypeptide(L)'
;MKKSIVILSLLFIACSNQSNKENTDFQLRIGDILFQDLDSSPLCDAIELVTPGYKEGNFSHIGIVSEVLPKNPFCFDNSYNFKKNIRILEAIPDKVKTTRLDSFLNRSFDKNKNPKVIVGRLKPKHQQSITDAITFLKNKIGSKYDELFILNNDSYYCSELIYEAFKKDSLFILKPMTFLHPDTQDTLDEWRKYYSKRETQIPQNKLDQKFILNVQND
;
A
#
# COMPACT_ATOMS: atom_id res chain seq x y z
N MET A 1 -36.83 -66.20 -34.53
CA MET A 1 -37.16 -64.86 -34.00
C MET A 1 -35.95 -64.35 -33.20
N LYS A 2 -35.15 -63.45 -33.80
CA LYS A 2 -33.95 -62.88 -33.13
C LYS A 2 -34.37 -61.54 -32.52
N LYS A 3 -34.27 -61.43 -31.18
CA LYS A 3 -34.50 -60.16 -30.45
C LYS A 3 -33.23 -59.34 -30.46
N SER A 4 -33.22 -58.23 -31.14
CA SER A 4 -32.16 -57.26 -31.07
C SER A 4 -32.34 -56.38 -29.82
N ILE A 5 -31.30 -56.37 -28.94
CA ILE A 5 -31.22 -55.48 -27.79
C ILE A 5 -30.46 -54.26 -28.23
N VAL A 6 -31.15 -53.12 -28.24
CA VAL A 6 -30.53 -51.80 -28.47
C VAL A 6 -30.06 -51.24 -27.13
N ILE A 7 -28.75 -51.16 -26.95
CA ILE A 7 -28.12 -50.53 -25.77
C ILE A 7 -28.01 -49.01 -26.05
N LEU A 8 -28.83 -48.26 -25.39
CA LEU A 8 -28.81 -46.78 -25.42
C LEU A 8 -27.76 -46.27 -24.43
N SER A 9 -26.58 -45.94 -24.92
CA SER A 9 -25.50 -45.33 -24.10
C SER A 9 -25.78 -43.88 -23.86
N LEU A 10 -26.17 -43.51 -22.65
CA LEU A 10 -26.29 -42.15 -22.18
C LEU A 10 -24.91 -41.57 -21.94
N LEU A 11 -24.42 -40.73 -22.83
CA LEU A 11 -23.24 -39.89 -22.64
C LEU A 11 -23.63 -38.76 -21.68
N PHE A 12 -23.20 -38.87 -20.41
CA PHE A 12 -23.17 -37.73 -19.49
C PHE A 12 -22.06 -36.79 -19.89
N ILE A 13 -22.43 -35.69 -20.56
CA ILE A 13 -21.52 -34.56 -20.74
C ILE A 13 -21.47 -33.83 -19.40
N ALA A 14 -20.45 -34.14 -18.59
CA ALA A 14 -20.11 -33.35 -17.42
C ALA A 14 -19.50 -32.03 -17.91
N CYS A 15 -20.33 -30.97 -17.97
CA CYS A 15 -19.82 -29.61 -18.06
C CYS A 15 -19.06 -29.29 -16.74
N SER A 16 -17.76 -29.50 -16.75
CA SER A 16 -16.90 -28.92 -15.73
C SER A 16 -16.88 -27.41 -15.96
N ASN A 17 -17.61 -26.67 -15.14
CA ASN A 17 -17.38 -25.23 -14.99
C ASN A 17 -15.97 -25.03 -14.45
N GLN A 18 -14.98 -25.01 -15.31
CA GLN A 18 -13.69 -24.39 -15.01
C GLN A 18 -13.99 -22.88 -14.86
N SER A 19 -14.12 -22.44 -13.62
CA SER A 19 -13.92 -21.04 -13.32
C SER A 19 -12.53 -20.69 -13.80
N ASN A 20 -12.44 -19.98 -14.92
CA ASN A 20 -11.22 -19.31 -15.35
C ASN A 20 -10.85 -18.32 -14.23
N LYS A 21 -10.09 -18.81 -13.24
CA LYS A 21 -9.29 -17.96 -12.40
C LYS A 21 -8.29 -17.34 -13.38
N GLU A 22 -8.54 -16.11 -13.80
CA GLU A 22 -7.53 -15.30 -14.45
C GLU A 22 -6.33 -15.31 -13.49
N ASN A 23 -5.41 -16.19 -13.78
CA ASN A 23 -4.13 -16.24 -13.12
C ASN A 23 -3.35 -15.08 -13.75
N THR A 24 -3.69 -13.84 -13.35
CA THR A 24 -2.85 -12.70 -13.66
C THR A 24 -1.55 -12.96 -12.93
N ASP A 25 -0.54 -13.34 -13.69
CA ASP A 25 0.83 -13.63 -13.23
C ASP A 25 1.50 -12.30 -12.80
N PHE A 26 0.77 -11.54 -11.96
CA PHE A 26 1.20 -10.25 -11.47
C PHE A 26 2.34 -10.44 -10.47
N GLN A 27 3.52 -10.04 -10.88
CA GLN A 27 4.72 -10.09 -10.05
C GLN A 27 5.10 -8.70 -9.57
N LEU A 28 5.26 -8.57 -8.25
CA LEU A 28 5.83 -7.37 -7.65
C LEU A 28 7.28 -7.18 -8.10
N ARG A 29 7.64 -5.91 -8.33
CA ARG A 29 8.98 -5.49 -8.74
C ARG A 29 9.48 -4.41 -7.80
N ILE A 30 10.81 -4.25 -7.71
CA ILE A 30 11.42 -3.12 -6.99
C ILE A 30 10.85 -1.82 -7.57
N GLY A 31 10.45 -0.92 -6.69
CA GLY A 31 9.81 0.35 -7.05
C GLY A 31 8.29 0.31 -7.14
N ASP A 32 7.63 -0.86 -7.02
CA ASP A 32 6.18 -0.91 -6.85
C ASP A 32 5.77 -0.29 -5.53
N ILE A 33 4.77 0.57 -5.56
CA ILE A 33 4.25 1.28 -4.40
C ILE A 33 2.96 0.59 -3.96
N LEU A 34 2.88 0.22 -2.69
CA LEU A 34 1.74 -0.44 -2.07
C LEU A 34 0.95 0.57 -1.24
N PHE A 35 -0.31 0.75 -1.58
CA PHE A 35 -1.26 1.56 -0.83
C PHE A 35 -2.13 0.61 0.00
N GLN A 36 -2.18 0.83 1.30
CA GLN A 36 -2.86 -0.06 2.24
C GLN A 36 -3.95 0.70 3.01
N ASP A 37 -5.14 0.11 3.01
CA ASP A 37 -6.25 0.50 3.87
C ASP A 37 -6.07 -0.20 5.22
N LEU A 38 -5.76 0.57 6.27
CA LEU A 38 -5.53 0.06 7.62
C LEU A 38 -6.74 0.35 8.50
N ASP A 39 -7.30 -0.69 9.09
CA ASP A 39 -8.36 -0.59 10.12
C ASP A 39 -7.78 -0.58 11.55
N SER A 40 -6.54 -0.18 11.72
CA SER A 40 -5.82 -0.34 12.99
C SER A 40 -6.20 0.68 14.06
N SER A 41 -6.82 1.79 13.69
CA SER A 41 -7.24 2.83 14.63
C SER A 41 -8.23 3.81 14.01
N PRO A 42 -9.04 4.51 14.81
CA PRO A 42 -9.92 5.59 14.31
C PRO A 42 -9.17 6.73 13.61
N LEU A 43 -7.86 6.86 13.85
CA LEU A 43 -7.04 7.81 13.10
C LEU A 43 -6.86 7.41 11.64
N CYS A 44 -6.82 6.10 11.34
CA CYS A 44 -6.80 5.62 9.95
C CYS A 44 -8.06 6.06 9.20
N ASP A 45 -9.23 5.86 9.81
CA ASP A 45 -10.51 6.27 9.25
C ASP A 45 -10.56 7.80 9.02
N ALA A 46 -10.03 8.58 9.97
CA ALA A 46 -9.94 10.03 9.86
C ALA A 46 -8.98 10.49 8.75
N ILE A 47 -7.89 9.77 8.52
CA ILE A 47 -6.99 10.01 7.39
C ILE A 47 -7.72 9.73 6.07
N GLU A 48 -8.34 8.58 5.95
CA GLU A 48 -9.02 8.12 4.74
C GLU A 48 -10.18 9.05 4.34
N LEU A 49 -10.93 9.54 5.32
CA LEU A 49 -12.04 10.46 5.09
C LEU A 49 -11.61 11.77 4.40
N VAL A 50 -10.40 12.26 4.70
CA VAL A 50 -9.90 13.55 4.18
C VAL A 50 -8.85 13.38 3.08
N THR A 51 -8.51 12.15 2.74
CA THR A 51 -7.50 11.82 1.72
C THR A 51 -8.04 10.79 0.72
N PRO A 52 -9.03 11.16 -0.09
CA PRO A 52 -9.63 10.22 -1.04
C PRO A 52 -8.57 9.62 -1.96
N GLY A 53 -8.53 8.30 -2.02
CA GLY A 53 -7.59 7.54 -2.81
C GLY A 53 -8.01 7.34 -4.26
N TYR A 54 -7.22 6.60 -5.00
CA TYR A 54 -7.54 6.21 -6.38
C TYR A 54 -8.87 5.45 -6.44
N LYS A 55 -9.79 5.89 -7.32
CA LYS A 55 -11.16 5.34 -7.47
C LYS A 55 -11.93 5.30 -6.14
N GLU A 56 -11.79 6.35 -5.35
CA GLU A 56 -12.46 6.48 -4.05
C GLU A 56 -12.05 5.38 -3.04
N GLY A 57 -10.91 4.73 -3.27
CA GLY A 57 -10.37 3.75 -2.32
C GLY A 57 -9.86 4.42 -1.06
N ASN A 58 -10.03 3.73 0.06
CA ASN A 58 -9.55 4.18 1.36
C ASN A 58 -8.12 3.70 1.56
N PHE A 59 -7.19 4.62 1.76
CA PHE A 59 -5.78 4.27 2.01
C PHE A 59 -5.21 5.20 3.07
N SER A 60 -4.80 4.61 4.19
CA SER A 60 -4.18 5.30 5.31
C SER A 60 -2.68 5.04 5.43
N HIS A 61 -2.15 4.12 4.64
CA HIS A 61 -0.74 3.76 4.69
C HIS A 61 -0.14 3.48 3.30
N ILE A 62 1.19 3.66 3.19
CA ILE A 62 1.92 3.44 1.95
C ILE A 62 3.33 2.88 2.26
N GLY A 63 3.80 1.99 1.38
CA GLY A 63 5.15 1.47 1.38
C GLY A 63 5.62 1.18 -0.04
N ILE A 64 6.91 0.92 -0.22
CA ILE A 64 7.51 0.63 -1.53
C ILE A 64 8.30 -0.66 -1.51
N VAL A 65 8.20 -1.45 -2.57
CA VAL A 65 9.04 -2.64 -2.73
C VAL A 65 10.50 -2.21 -2.89
N SER A 66 11.32 -2.49 -1.90
CA SER A 66 12.74 -2.11 -1.88
C SER A 66 13.68 -3.25 -2.28
N GLU A 67 13.23 -4.50 -2.13
CA GLU A 67 14.03 -5.68 -2.47
C GLU A 67 13.14 -6.85 -2.88
N VAL A 68 13.63 -7.60 -3.87
CA VAL A 68 13.11 -8.91 -4.26
C VAL A 68 14.27 -9.88 -4.20
N LEU A 69 14.34 -10.67 -3.13
CA LEU A 69 15.42 -11.63 -2.92
C LEU A 69 15.22 -12.84 -3.85
N PRO A 70 16.27 -13.34 -4.47
CA PRO A 70 16.18 -14.51 -5.33
C PRO A 70 15.71 -15.75 -4.54
N LYS A 71 15.07 -16.66 -5.26
CA LYS A 71 14.79 -17.99 -4.70
C LYS A 71 16.13 -18.64 -4.34
N ASN A 72 16.26 -19.11 -3.09
CA ASN A 72 17.45 -19.88 -2.71
C ASN A 72 17.48 -21.18 -3.52
N PRO A 73 18.49 -21.39 -4.40
CA PRO A 73 18.54 -22.57 -5.25
C PRO A 73 18.76 -23.88 -4.46
N PHE A 74 19.20 -23.77 -3.20
CA PHE A 74 19.43 -24.91 -2.31
C PHE A 74 18.21 -25.26 -1.43
N CYS A 75 17.12 -24.48 -1.50
CA CYS A 75 15.86 -24.82 -0.86
C CYS A 75 15.08 -25.79 -1.75
N PHE A 76 15.17 -27.07 -1.44
CA PHE A 76 14.39 -28.14 -2.08
C PHE A 76 12.96 -28.24 -1.56
N ASP A 77 12.59 -27.34 -0.65
CA ASP A 77 11.26 -27.29 -0.06
C ASP A 77 10.25 -26.60 -0.99
N ASN A 78 9.17 -27.32 -1.30
CA ASN A 78 8.03 -26.82 -2.06
C ASN A 78 7.28 -25.67 -1.32
N SER A 79 7.68 -25.32 -0.10
CA SER A 79 7.14 -24.23 0.70
C SER A 79 7.70 -22.83 0.31
N TYR A 80 8.32 -22.67 -0.87
CA TYR A 80 8.80 -21.37 -1.33
C TYR A 80 7.68 -20.34 -1.30
N ASN A 81 7.70 -19.52 -0.28
CA ASN A 81 6.78 -18.41 -0.15
C ASN A 81 7.44 -17.12 -0.63
N PHE A 82 7.14 -16.72 -1.88
CA PHE A 82 7.70 -15.50 -2.48
C PHE A 82 7.45 -14.26 -1.61
N LYS A 83 6.35 -14.21 -0.84
CA LYS A 83 6.02 -13.09 0.06
C LYS A 83 7.06 -12.88 1.16
N LYS A 84 7.77 -13.93 1.55
CA LYS A 84 8.87 -13.83 2.52
C LYS A 84 10.15 -13.25 1.92
N ASN A 85 10.28 -13.27 0.60
CA ASN A 85 11.47 -12.79 -0.10
C ASN A 85 11.36 -11.36 -0.62
N ILE A 86 10.21 -10.71 -0.45
CA ILE A 86 10.00 -9.31 -0.80
C ILE A 86 10.08 -8.46 0.45
N ARG A 87 10.78 -7.32 0.33
CA ARG A 87 10.91 -6.31 1.38
C ARG A 87 10.20 -5.05 0.97
N ILE A 88 9.36 -4.55 1.86
CA ILE A 88 8.69 -3.26 1.76
C ILE A 88 9.44 -2.29 2.66
N LEU A 89 9.85 -1.15 2.12
CA LEU A 89 10.39 -0.05 2.89
C LEU A 89 9.27 0.94 3.18
N GLU A 90 9.13 1.32 4.44
CA GLU A 90 8.01 2.11 4.93
C GLU A 90 8.38 2.91 6.17
N ALA A 91 7.67 4.00 6.42
CA ALA A 91 7.68 4.70 7.70
C ALA A 91 6.44 4.28 8.50
N ILE A 92 6.63 3.75 9.68
CA ILE A 92 5.56 3.36 10.61
C ILE A 92 5.81 4.00 11.97
N PRO A 93 4.82 4.07 12.88
CA PRO A 93 5.07 4.52 14.25
C PRO A 93 6.30 3.83 14.84
N ASP A 94 7.26 4.59 15.36
CA ASP A 94 8.62 4.29 15.77
C ASP A 94 9.67 4.76 14.74
N LYS A 95 9.74 4.18 13.52
CA LYS A 95 10.81 4.51 12.57
C LYS A 95 10.57 4.06 11.13
N VAL A 96 11.43 4.55 10.26
CA VAL A 96 11.60 4.01 8.90
C VAL A 96 12.29 2.65 8.98
N LYS A 97 11.71 1.63 8.35
CA LYS A 97 12.27 0.27 8.33
C LYS A 97 11.87 -0.54 7.10
N THR A 98 12.50 -1.69 6.96
CA THR A 98 12.07 -2.72 6.01
C THR A 98 11.19 -3.76 6.69
N THR A 99 10.08 -4.10 6.05
CA THR A 99 9.12 -5.10 6.51
C THR A 99 8.99 -6.19 5.44
N ARG A 100 8.82 -7.44 5.85
CA ARG A 100 8.50 -8.51 4.90
C ARG A 100 7.12 -8.30 4.30
N LEU A 101 6.95 -8.64 3.02
CA LEU A 101 5.66 -8.48 2.35
C LEU A 101 4.51 -9.20 3.07
N ASP A 102 4.74 -10.43 3.57
CA ASP A 102 3.72 -11.17 4.32
C ASP A 102 3.27 -10.42 5.57
N SER A 103 4.21 -9.84 6.32
CA SER A 103 3.91 -9.03 7.50
C SER A 103 3.20 -7.72 7.15
N PHE A 104 3.53 -7.11 6.02
CA PHE A 104 2.84 -5.92 5.51
C PHE A 104 1.39 -6.25 5.15
N LEU A 105 1.17 -7.30 4.35
CA LEU A 105 -0.15 -7.70 3.89
C LEU A 105 -1.08 -8.16 5.02
N ASN A 106 -0.52 -8.76 6.08
CA ASN A 106 -1.29 -9.33 7.19
C ASN A 106 -1.86 -8.29 8.16
N ARG A 107 -1.70 -6.99 7.90
CA ARG A 107 -2.21 -5.92 8.78
C ARG A 107 -3.69 -5.64 8.59
N SER A 108 -4.22 -5.87 7.40
CA SER A 108 -5.61 -5.54 7.07
C SER A 108 -6.16 -6.44 5.98
N PHE A 109 -7.39 -6.92 6.16
CA PHE A 109 -8.08 -7.84 5.26
C PHE A 109 -9.52 -7.41 5.02
N ASP A 110 -10.00 -7.64 3.82
CA ASP A 110 -11.43 -7.53 3.51
C ASP A 110 -12.22 -8.73 4.07
N LYS A 111 -13.55 -8.67 3.93
CA LYS A 111 -14.48 -9.76 4.35
C LYS A 111 -14.20 -11.11 3.68
N ASN A 112 -13.51 -11.11 2.55
CA ASN A 112 -13.14 -12.31 1.79
C ASN A 112 -11.73 -12.80 2.14
N LYS A 113 -11.08 -12.20 3.15
CA LYS A 113 -9.70 -12.48 3.58
C LYS A 113 -8.64 -12.12 2.52
N ASN A 114 -8.92 -11.18 1.62
CA ASN A 114 -7.92 -10.59 0.76
C ASN A 114 -7.26 -9.40 1.47
N PRO A 115 -5.92 -9.23 1.36
CA PRO A 115 -5.26 -8.04 1.88
C PRO A 115 -5.83 -6.77 1.23
N LYS A 116 -6.18 -5.77 2.04
CA LYS A 116 -6.69 -4.48 1.58
C LYS A 116 -5.54 -3.62 1.06
N VAL A 117 -4.98 -4.00 -0.08
CA VAL A 117 -3.82 -3.36 -0.70
C VAL A 117 -4.02 -3.25 -2.20
N ILE A 118 -3.70 -2.09 -2.76
CA ILE A 118 -3.51 -1.92 -4.19
C ILE A 118 -2.04 -1.63 -4.50
N VAL A 119 -1.62 -1.91 -5.73
CA VAL A 119 -0.24 -1.70 -6.18
C VAL A 119 -0.21 -0.66 -7.30
N GLY A 120 0.54 0.40 -7.07
CA GLY A 120 0.92 1.38 -8.09
C GLY A 120 2.29 1.04 -8.67
N ARG A 121 2.45 1.17 -9.97
CA ARG A 121 3.73 1.00 -10.68
C ARG A 121 4.01 2.22 -11.51
N LEU A 122 5.22 2.76 -11.40
CA LEU A 122 5.63 3.87 -12.23
C LEU A 122 5.56 3.52 -13.70
N LYS A 123 5.08 4.46 -14.52
CA LYS A 123 5.09 4.32 -15.97
C LYS A 123 6.53 4.10 -16.50
N PRO A 124 6.72 3.44 -17.65
CA PRO A 124 8.06 3.14 -18.19
C PRO A 124 8.99 4.35 -18.24
N LYS A 125 8.46 5.52 -18.60
CA LYS A 125 9.23 6.78 -18.71
C LYS A 125 9.84 7.27 -17.40
N HIS A 126 9.39 6.75 -16.23
CA HIS A 126 9.84 7.16 -14.90
C HIS A 126 10.58 6.05 -14.13
N GLN A 127 10.80 4.91 -14.75
CA GLN A 127 11.42 3.78 -14.04
C GLN A 127 12.89 4.03 -13.68
N GLN A 128 13.59 4.91 -14.42
CA GLN A 128 14.96 5.32 -14.12
C GLN A 128 15.07 5.97 -12.72
N SER A 129 14.02 6.62 -12.23
CA SER A 129 14.00 7.26 -10.91
C SER A 129 14.03 6.27 -9.74
N ILE A 130 13.68 4.99 -9.99
CA ILE A 130 13.54 3.99 -8.93
C ILE A 130 14.87 3.74 -8.21
N THR A 131 15.98 3.67 -8.92
CA THR A 131 17.28 3.37 -8.33
C THR A 131 17.72 4.45 -7.33
N ASP A 132 17.59 5.73 -7.71
CA ASP A 132 17.91 6.85 -6.82
C ASP A 132 16.94 6.90 -5.63
N ALA A 133 15.64 6.68 -5.87
CA ALA A 133 14.64 6.64 -4.82
C ALA A 133 14.92 5.52 -3.80
N ILE A 134 15.20 4.30 -4.24
CA ILE A 134 15.52 3.18 -3.33
C ILE A 134 16.80 3.45 -2.56
N THR A 135 17.79 4.07 -3.18
CA THR A 135 19.03 4.46 -2.51
C THR A 135 18.76 5.49 -1.41
N PHE A 136 17.98 6.53 -1.73
CA PHE A 136 17.53 7.53 -0.74
C PHE A 136 16.82 6.85 0.43
N LEU A 137 15.83 6.02 0.14
CA LEU A 137 15.03 5.33 1.16
C LEU A 137 15.85 4.44 2.07
N LYS A 138 16.80 3.68 1.51
CA LYS A 138 17.73 2.84 2.32
C LYS A 138 18.57 3.65 3.28
N ASN A 139 18.99 4.86 2.88
CA ASN A 139 19.74 5.77 3.73
C ASN A 139 18.88 6.40 4.86
N LYS A 140 17.56 6.28 4.77
CA LYS A 140 16.62 6.77 5.80
C LYS A 140 16.17 5.68 6.78
N ILE A 141 16.60 4.43 6.61
CA ILE A 141 16.29 3.36 7.58
C ILE A 141 16.82 3.76 8.96
N GLY A 142 15.94 3.66 9.96
CA GLY A 142 16.22 4.07 11.34
C GLY A 142 15.84 5.52 11.68
N SER A 143 15.53 6.36 10.68
CA SER A 143 14.97 7.71 10.94
C SER A 143 13.67 7.60 11.72
N LYS A 144 13.42 8.57 12.60
CA LYS A 144 12.20 8.60 13.42
C LYS A 144 10.95 8.76 12.57
N TYR A 145 9.83 8.21 13.06
CA TYR A 145 8.52 8.49 12.49
C TYR A 145 8.11 9.93 12.84
N ASP A 146 7.59 10.66 11.85
CA ASP A 146 7.05 12.01 12.11
C ASP A 146 5.61 11.92 12.60
N GLU A 147 5.45 11.99 13.91
CA GLU A 147 4.13 11.99 14.54
C GLU A 147 3.40 13.34 14.43
N LEU A 148 4.09 14.40 14.04
CA LEU A 148 3.49 15.72 13.87
C LEU A 148 3.05 15.98 12.43
N PHE A 149 3.45 15.11 11.52
CA PHE A 149 3.15 15.21 10.09
C PHE A 149 3.62 16.54 9.47
N ILE A 150 4.86 16.92 9.76
CA ILE A 150 5.47 18.18 9.37
C ILE A 150 6.62 17.90 8.41
N LEU A 151 6.63 18.56 7.27
CA LEU A 151 7.73 18.43 6.32
C LEU A 151 9.03 19.07 6.82
N ASN A 152 10.17 18.57 6.34
CA ASN A 152 11.51 19.11 6.55
C ASN A 152 11.97 19.14 8.02
N ASN A 153 11.73 18.06 8.77
CA ASN A 153 12.12 17.94 10.18
C ASN A 153 12.99 16.71 10.49
N ASP A 154 13.63 16.08 9.49
CA ASP A 154 14.48 14.88 9.61
C ASP A 154 13.75 13.63 10.15
N SER A 155 12.43 13.67 10.26
CA SER A 155 11.54 12.56 10.55
C SER A 155 10.60 12.34 9.36
N TYR A 156 10.01 11.16 9.23
CA TYR A 156 9.20 10.85 8.06
C TYR A 156 7.91 10.13 8.45
N TYR A 157 6.76 10.63 8.01
CA TYR A 157 5.55 9.83 7.96
C TYR A 157 5.46 9.08 6.61
N CYS A 158 4.52 8.16 6.48
CA CYS A 158 4.53 7.18 5.39
C CYS A 158 4.55 7.80 3.99
N SER A 159 3.68 8.75 3.69
CA SER A 159 3.61 9.37 2.36
C SER A 159 4.72 10.40 2.11
N GLU A 160 5.17 11.11 3.15
CA GLU A 160 6.33 12.01 3.05
C GLU A 160 7.59 11.26 2.62
N LEU A 161 7.84 10.09 3.24
CA LEU A 161 8.99 9.27 2.92
C LEU A 161 9.05 8.92 1.42
N ILE A 162 7.91 8.55 0.85
CA ILE A 162 7.81 8.23 -0.59
C ILE A 162 7.94 9.50 -1.43
N TYR A 163 7.29 10.61 -1.03
CA TYR A 163 7.43 11.88 -1.73
C TYR A 163 8.89 12.34 -1.80
N GLU A 164 9.59 12.36 -0.68
CA GLU A 164 10.99 12.80 -0.63
C GLU A 164 11.92 11.91 -1.48
N ALA A 165 11.62 10.60 -1.57
CA ALA A 165 12.39 9.68 -2.40
C ALA A 165 12.33 10.02 -3.90
N PHE A 166 11.21 10.58 -4.37
CA PHE A 166 10.99 10.93 -5.79
C PHE A 166 10.97 12.44 -6.06
N LYS A 167 11.25 13.26 -5.05
CA LYS A 167 11.16 14.72 -5.12
C LYS A 167 12.05 15.32 -6.21
N LYS A 168 13.24 14.77 -6.37
CA LYS A 168 14.21 15.22 -7.40
C LYS A 168 13.62 15.16 -8.82
N ASP A 169 12.81 14.17 -9.10
CA ASP A 169 12.21 13.94 -10.41
C ASP A 169 10.80 14.53 -10.54
N SER A 170 10.32 15.20 -9.47
CA SER A 170 9.00 15.87 -9.44
C SER A 170 7.84 14.96 -9.86
N LEU A 171 7.92 13.67 -9.50
CA LEU A 171 6.92 12.68 -9.92
C LEU A 171 5.59 12.80 -9.18
N PHE A 172 5.59 13.41 -8.01
CA PHE A 172 4.40 13.54 -7.18
C PHE A 172 4.15 15.00 -6.83
N ILE A 173 2.89 15.39 -6.85
CA ILE A 173 2.46 16.71 -6.44
C ILE A 173 1.96 16.65 -5.00
N LEU A 174 2.44 17.56 -4.18
CA LEU A 174 1.93 17.74 -2.83
C LEU A 174 0.58 18.43 -2.88
N LYS A 175 -0.41 17.85 -2.20
CA LYS A 175 -1.70 18.49 -1.92
C LYS A 175 -1.89 18.61 -0.42
N PRO A 176 -2.39 19.75 0.07
CA PRO A 176 -2.67 19.89 1.49
C PRO A 176 -3.76 18.90 1.92
N MET A 177 -3.55 18.25 3.05
CA MET A 177 -4.56 17.47 3.73
C MET A 177 -5.25 18.38 4.75
N THR A 178 -6.56 18.31 4.83
CA THR A 178 -7.33 18.96 5.88
C THR A 178 -7.50 18.05 7.10
N PHE A 179 -7.80 18.66 8.25
CA PHE A 179 -8.26 17.96 9.47
C PHE A 179 -9.76 18.09 9.67
N LEU A 180 -10.44 18.72 8.71
CA LEU A 180 -11.84 19.06 8.81
C LEU A 180 -12.69 17.99 8.16
N HIS A 181 -13.82 17.69 8.79
CA HIS A 181 -14.83 16.84 8.18
C HIS A 181 -15.32 17.47 6.87
N PRO A 182 -15.44 16.72 5.76
CA PRO A 182 -15.76 17.29 4.46
C PRO A 182 -17.13 18.00 4.43
N ASP A 183 -18.11 17.49 5.16
CA ASP A 183 -19.47 18.04 5.15
C ASP A 183 -19.69 19.14 6.19
N THR A 184 -19.26 18.94 7.44
CA THR A 184 -19.52 19.87 8.55
C THR A 184 -18.47 20.95 8.68
N GLN A 185 -17.28 20.78 8.09
CA GLN A 185 -16.12 21.64 8.24
C GLN A 185 -15.60 21.78 9.68
N ASP A 186 -16.06 20.90 10.58
CA ASP A 186 -15.53 20.82 11.93
C ASP A 186 -14.25 19.99 11.97
N THR A 187 -13.34 20.32 12.89
CA THR A 187 -12.15 19.48 13.11
C THR A 187 -12.57 18.13 13.63
N LEU A 188 -12.12 17.06 12.96
CA LEU A 188 -12.36 15.68 13.37
C LEU A 188 -11.83 15.41 14.78
N ASP A 189 -12.64 14.76 15.60
CA ASP A 189 -12.31 14.46 17.01
C ASP A 189 -11.08 13.57 17.16
N GLU A 190 -10.82 12.68 16.20
CA GLU A 190 -9.66 11.80 16.16
C GLU A 190 -8.37 12.62 16.11
N TRP A 191 -8.35 13.71 15.33
CA TRP A 191 -7.21 14.61 15.27
C TRP A 191 -7.05 15.42 16.54
N ARG A 192 -8.13 15.90 17.16
CA ARG A 192 -8.08 16.57 18.44
C ARG A 192 -7.47 15.65 19.51
N LYS A 193 -7.95 14.40 19.60
CA LYS A 193 -7.44 13.38 20.51
C LYS A 193 -5.98 13.02 20.23
N TYR A 194 -5.61 12.95 18.95
CA TYR A 194 -4.25 12.63 18.55
C TYR A 194 -3.24 13.67 19.03
N TYR A 195 -3.51 14.94 18.78
CA TYR A 195 -2.60 16.02 19.15
C TYR A 195 -2.64 16.34 20.67
N SER A 196 -3.78 16.21 21.33
CA SER A 196 -3.89 16.43 22.77
C SER A 196 -3.02 15.44 23.58
N LYS A 197 -2.94 14.19 23.14
CA LYS A 197 -2.07 13.18 23.77
C LYS A 197 -0.58 13.48 23.65
N ARG A 198 -0.18 14.35 22.76
CA ARG A 198 1.21 14.76 22.48
C ARG A 198 1.55 16.11 23.07
N GLU A 199 0.66 16.68 23.89
CA GLU A 199 0.81 18.04 24.47
C GLU A 199 1.10 19.11 23.43
N THR A 200 0.68 18.87 22.20
CA THR A 200 0.86 19.76 21.06
C THR A 200 -0.48 20.24 20.55
N GLN A 201 -0.57 21.53 20.25
CA GLN A 201 -1.74 22.07 19.56
C GLN A 201 -1.72 21.60 18.09
N ILE A 202 -2.91 21.40 17.52
CA ILE A 202 -3.05 21.25 16.08
C ILE A 202 -2.42 22.51 15.46
N PRO A 203 -1.40 22.38 14.61
CA PRO A 203 -0.70 23.55 14.08
C PRO A 203 -1.65 24.33 13.16
N GLN A 204 -2.22 25.44 13.63
CA GLN A 204 -3.18 26.24 12.85
C GLN A 204 -2.59 26.73 11.51
N ASN A 205 -1.29 27.01 11.47
CA ASN A 205 -0.59 27.45 10.26
C ASN A 205 -0.07 26.28 9.40
N LYS A 206 -0.37 25.03 9.76
CA LYS A 206 0.11 23.82 9.09
C LYS A 206 -1.02 22.95 8.54
N LEU A 207 -2.25 23.39 8.67
CA LEU A 207 -3.39 22.83 7.92
C LEU A 207 -3.09 22.82 6.40
N ASP A 208 -2.28 23.77 5.95
CA ASP A 208 -1.84 23.91 4.55
C ASP A 208 -0.62 23.04 4.18
N GLN A 209 -0.02 22.32 5.12
CA GLN A 209 1.25 21.62 4.91
C GLN A 209 1.17 20.08 4.96
N LYS A 210 -0.01 19.50 5.05
CA LYS A 210 -0.17 18.06 4.90
C LYS A 210 -0.41 17.70 3.45
N PHE A 211 0.39 16.78 2.96
CA PHE A 211 0.48 16.51 1.54
C PHE A 211 0.13 15.07 1.24
N ILE A 212 -0.74 14.88 0.28
CA ILE A 212 -1.11 13.58 -0.25
C ILE A 212 -0.30 13.35 -1.53
N LEU A 213 0.19 12.14 -1.70
CA LEU A 213 0.69 11.71 -2.98
C LEU A 213 -0.46 11.69 -4.00
N ASN A 214 -0.51 12.72 -4.82
CA ASN A 214 -1.35 12.69 -6.01
C ASN A 214 -0.51 12.14 -7.16
N VAL A 215 -0.83 10.92 -7.56
CA VAL A 215 -0.28 10.39 -8.81
C VAL A 215 -0.87 11.22 -9.94
N GLN A 216 -0.05 11.97 -10.67
CA GLN A 216 -0.51 12.58 -11.92
C GLN A 216 -0.93 11.47 -12.86
N ASN A 217 -2.21 11.41 -13.19
CA ASN A 217 -2.71 10.61 -14.30
C ASN A 217 -2.47 11.41 -15.59
N ASP A 218 -1.32 11.22 -16.23
CA ASP A 218 -1.10 11.56 -17.64
C ASP A 218 -1.27 10.32 -18.53
#